data_a88d9785848d7a05b268c7c7b97a4787
#
_entry.id   a88d9785848d7a05b268c7c7b97a4787
#
_cell.length_a   1.000
_cell.length_b   1.000
_cell.length_c   1.000
_cell.angle_alpha   90.00
_cell.angle_beta   90.00
_cell.angle_gamma   90.00
#
_symmetry.space_group_name_H-M   'P 1'
#
loop_
_entity.id
_entity.type
_entity.pdbx_description
1 polymer ?
#
loop_
_entity_poly.entity_id
_entity_poly.type
_entity_poly.pdbx_seq_one_letter_code
_entity_poly.pdbx_strand_id
1 'polypeptide(L)'
;MEPLIRVKNMYKIYNPGENEVRALDDVSLEINQGEFVAIVGHSGSGKSTFMNMLGCLDTPDSGEYFLDGKDVANLSDNELSDIRNHKIGFIFQGFNLIPNLDALGNVELPLIYRGLGKQQRKEIAGEALSKVGLENRMDHKPNQLSGGQQQRVAVARAIAAQPPIILADEPTGNLDSKSTIEIMNILKDLHKSGRTVIIITHDDEIANQVDRVVRIMDGKIVSDSVNQ
;
A
#
# COMPACT_ATOMS: atom_id res chain seq x y z
N MET A 1 17.84 -2.51 15.95
CA MET A 1 17.66 -2.93 14.54
C MET A 1 17.35 -1.68 13.77
N GLU A 2 17.81 -1.57 12.53
CA GLU A 2 17.43 -0.42 11.69
C GLU A 2 15.95 -0.57 11.30
N PRO A 3 15.19 0.55 11.26
CA PRO A 3 13.80 0.52 10.84
C PRO A 3 13.69 0.12 9.36
N LEU A 4 12.61 -0.57 8.99
CA LEU A 4 12.33 -0.95 7.61
C LEU A 4 12.08 0.27 6.72
N ILE A 5 11.38 1.27 7.27
CA ILE A 5 11.13 2.57 6.67
C ILE A 5 11.66 3.64 7.61
N ARG A 6 12.51 4.55 7.11
CA ARG A 6 12.96 5.73 7.83
C ARG A 6 12.83 6.95 6.93
N VAL A 7 11.96 7.85 7.33
CA VAL A 7 11.76 9.18 6.72
C VAL A 7 12.25 10.23 7.71
N LYS A 8 13.03 11.21 7.24
CA LYS A 8 13.53 12.28 8.08
C LYS A 8 13.46 13.63 7.37
N ASN A 9 12.79 14.58 8.02
CA ASN A 9 12.60 15.95 7.54
C ASN A 9 12.16 15.99 6.06
N MET A 10 11.16 15.17 5.70
CA MET A 10 10.67 15.07 4.33
C MET A 10 9.76 16.24 3.99
N TYR A 11 10.01 16.84 2.84
CA TYR A 11 9.17 17.89 2.26
C TYR A 11 8.68 17.49 0.87
N LYS A 12 7.43 17.87 0.57
CA LYS A 12 6.88 17.82 -0.78
C LYS A 12 6.03 19.04 -1.04
N ILE A 13 6.43 19.83 -2.05
CA ILE A 13 5.84 21.12 -2.38
C ILE A 13 5.33 21.09 -3.82
N TYR A 14 4.04 21.35 -3.99
CA TYR A 14 3.44 21.52 -5.31
C TYR A 14 3.25 22.99 -5.65
N ASN A 15 3.39 23.34 -6.93
CA ASN A 15 3.25 24.70 -7.44
C ASN A 15 4.08 25.74 -6.67
N PRO A 16 5.42 25.61 -6.61
CA PRO A 16 6.26 26.57 -5.93
C PRO A 16 6.07 27.98 -6.53
N GLY A 17 5.79 28.97 -5.67
CA GLY A 17 5.50 30.35 -6.05
C GLY A 17 4.16 30.84 -5.51
N GLU A 18 3.36 31.57 -6.34
CA GLU A 18 2.13 32.26 -5.88
C GLU A 18 1.05 31.33 -5.30
N ASN A 19 1.04 30.05 -5.64
CA ASN A 19 0.06 29.06 -5.16
C ASN A 19 0.76 27.81 -4.56
N GLU A 20 1.81 28.03 -3.77
CA GLU A 20 2.55 26.96 -3.13
C GLU A 20 1.65 26.14 -2.19
N VAL A 21 1.69 24.82 -2.37
CA VAL A 21 1.04 23.86 -1.47
C VAL A 21 2.11 22.95 -0.88
N ARG A 22 2.38 23.10 0.41
CA ARG A 22 3.24 22.17 1.18
C ARG A 22 2.45 20.94 1.56
N ALA A 23 2.42 19.98 0.67
CA ALA A 23 1.70 18.74 0.88
C ALA A 23 2.34 17.86 1.96
N LEU A 24 3.69 17.95 2.10
CA LEU A 24 4.44 17.44 3.24
C LEU A 24 5.38 18.54 3.72
N ASP A 25 5.40 18.79 5.04
CA ASP A 25 6.15 19.87 5.69
C ASP A 25 6.83 19.35 6.94
N ASP A 26 8.10 18.97 6.81
CA ASP A 26 8.94 18.42 7.89
C ASP A 26 8.44 17.09 8.46
N VAL A 27 8.07 16.14 7.59
CA VAL A 27 7.59 14.82 8.00
C VAL A 27 8.76 13.92 8.36
N SER A 28 8.73 13.38 9.59
CA SER A 28 9.69 12.36 10.05
C SER A 28 8.93 11.18 10.65
N LEU A 29 9.25 9.95 10.22
CA LEU A 29 8.60 8.72 10.67
C LEU A 29 9.53 7.53 10.52
N GLU A 30 9.52 6.64 11.50
CA GLU A 30 10.15 5.32 11.42
C GLU A 30 9.11 4.24 11.56
N ILE A 31 9.17 3.21 10.69
CA ILE A 31 8.33 2.02 10.76
C ILE A 31 9.24 0.80 10.76
N ASN A 32 9.09 -0.07 11.76
CA ASN A 32 9.86 -1.29 11.87
C ASN A 32 9.23 -2.42 11.05
N GLN A 33 10.03 -3.43 10.76
CA GLN A 33 9.51 -4.64 10.11
C GLN A 33 8.45 -5.30 11.00
N GLY A 34 7.34 -5.71 10.38
CA GLY A 34 6.25 -6.40 11.07
C GLY A 34 5.30 -5.48 11.85
N GLU A 35 5.39 -4.16 11.72
CA GLU A 35 4.40 -3.25 12.30
C GLU A 35 3.08 -3.23 11.49
N PHE A 36 1.97 -2.99 12.18
CA PHE A 36 0.66 -2.71 11.60
C PHE A 36 0.24 -1.28 11.94
N VAL A 37 0.36 -0.39 10.95
CA VAL A 37 0.24 1.06 11.15
C VAL A 37 -0.91 1.62 10.33
N ALA A 38 -1.71 2.50 10.93
CA ALA A 38 -2.62 3.37 10.20
C ALA A 38 -2.09 4.80 10.13
N ILE A 39 -2.09 5.38 8.93
CA ILE A 39 -1.83 6.80 8.70
C ILE A 39 -3.18 7.48 8.46
N VAL A 40 -3.60 8.33 9.39
CA VAL A 40 -4.93 8.94 9.38
C VAL A 40 -4.87 10.46 9.26
N GLY A 41 -5.94 11.05 8.74
CA GLY A 41 -6.12 12.49 8.63
C GLY A 41 -7.30 12.83 7.71
N HIS A 42 -7.76 14.07 7.73
CA HIS A 42 -8.85 14.52 6.85
C HIS A 42 -8.41 14.62 5.37
N SER A 43 -9.36 14.82 4.48
CA SER A 43 -9.05 15.06 3.06
C SER A 43 -8.15 16.31 2.91
N GLY A 44 -7.14 16.22 2.05
CA GLY A 44 -6.17 17.29 1.84
C GLY A 44 -5.06 17.41 2.88
N SER A 45 -5.01 16.55 3.90
CA SER A 45 -3.99 16.62 4.97
C SER A 45 -2.57 16.17 4.55
N GLY A 46 -2.38 15.67 3.32
CA GLY A 46 -1.10 15.17 2.82
C GLY A 46 -0.94 13.65 2.79
N LYS A 47 -1.94 12.86 3.26
CA LYS A 47 -1.86 11.40 3.33
C LYS A 47 -1.52 10.72 2.00
N SER A 48 -2.23 11.06 0.92
CA SER A 48 -1.99 10.46 -0.40
C SER A 48 -0.62 10.85 -0.96
N THR A 49 -0.15 12.07 -0.70
CA THR A 49 1.21 12.48 -1.02
C THR A 49 2.22 11.65 -0.24
N PHE A 50 2.01 11.48 1.07
CA PHE A 50 2.90 10.68 1.90
C PHE A 50 2.90 9.20 1.47
N MET A 51 1.73 8.65 1.13
CA MET A 51 1.64 7.31 0.54
C MET A 51 2.46 7.18 -0.74
N ASN A 52 2.40 8.18 -1.63
CA ASN A 52 3.17 8.17 -2.87
C ASN A 52 4.68 8.17 -2.60
N MET A 53 5.13 8.91 -1.57
CA MET A 53 6.53 8.87 -1.14
C MET A 53 6.90 7.48 -0.60
N LEU A 54 6.14 6.96 0.39
CA LEU A 54 6.38 5.64 0.98
C LEU A 54 6.34 4.53 -0.07
N GLY A 55 5.47 4.69 -1.07
CA GLY A 55 5.30 3.77 -2.19
C GLY A 55 6.34 3.91 -3.29
N CYS A 56 7.28 4.84 -3.20
CA CYS A 56 8.23 5.16 -4.29
C CYS A 56 7.51 5.48 -5.62
N LEU A 57 6.29 6.04 -5.56
CA LEU A 57 5.51 6.49 -6.73
C LEU A 57 5.87 7.93 -7.12
N ASP A 58 6.44 8.68 -6.20
CA ASP A 58 6.97 10.03 -6.37
C ASP A 58 8.21 10.19 -5.46
N THR A 59 8.97 11.26 -5.66
CA THR A 59 10.17 11.58 -4.88
C THR A 59 9.95 12.83 -4.05
N PRO A 60 10.56 12.92 -2.84
CA PRO A 60 10.51 14.14 -2.04
C PRO A 60 11.32 15.26 -2.69
N ASP A 61 10.96 16.52 -2.39
CA ASP A 61 11.75 17.67 -2.83
C ASP A 61 12.99 17.89 -1.94
N SER A 62 12.90 17.45 -0.68
CA SER A 62 14.05 17.41 0.26
C SER A 62 13.75 16.47 1.43
N GLY A 63 14.79 16.18 2.21
CA GLY A 63 14.77 15.23 3.32
C GLY A 63 15.37 13.89 2.94
N GLU A 64 15.31 12.94 3.86
CA GLU A 64 15.86 11.60 3.69
C GLU A 64 14.74 10.56 3.65
N TYR A 65 14.88 9.57 2.79
CA TYR A 65 14.02 8.40 2.78
C TYR A 65 14.85 7.12 2.58
N PHE A 66 14.88 6.28 3.61
CA PHE A 66 15.52 4.96 3.57
C PHE A 66 14.44 3.87 3.63
N LEU A 67 14.56 2.92 2.72
CA LEU A 67 13.73 1.73 2.66
C LEU A 67 14.64 0.49 2.72
N ASP A 68 14.49 -0.32 3.76
CA ASP A 68 15.32 -1.52 3.98
C ASP A 68 16.83 -1.19 3.89
N GLY A 69 17.24 -0.09 4.55
CA GLY A 69 18.62 0.40 4.59
C GLY A 69 19.11 1.10 3.30
N LYS A 70 18.31 1.13 2.22
CA LYS A 70 18.67 1.80 0.96
C LYS A 70 18.11 3.22 0.91
N ASP A 71 18.94 4.22 0.62
CA ASP A 71 18.48 5.58 0.32
C ASP A 71 17.69 5.56 -1.01
N VAL A 72 16.41 5.92 -0.94
CA VAL A 72 15.51 5.91 -2.10
C VAL A 72 15.11 7.32 -2.56
N ALA A 73 15.49 8.36 -1.82
CA ALA A 73 15.09 9.73 -2.15
C ALA A 73 15.70 10.23 -3.47
N ASN A 74 16.87 9.68 -3.86
CA ASN A 74 17.66 10.15 -5.00
C ASN A 74 17.78 9.11 -6.13
N LEU A 75 16.94 8.06 -6.13
CA LEU A 75 16.99 7.00 -7.12
C LEU A 75 16.32 7.43 -8.43
N SER A 76 16.77 6.83 -9.53
CA SER A 76 16.14 6.95 -10.83
C SER A 76 14.79 6.22 -10.88
N ASP A 77 13.92 6.58 -11.83
CA ASP A 77 12.60 5.95 -12.03
C ASP A 77 12.69 4.42 -12.23
N ASN A 78 13.74 3.95 -12.90
CA ASN A 78 13.95 2.51 -13.10
C ASN A 78 14.27 1.81 -11.78
N GLU A 79 15.13 2.39 -10.94
CA GLU A 79 15.46 1.84 -9.62
C GLU A 79 14.25 1.88 -8.67
N LEU A 80 13.48 2.97 -8.69
CA LEU A 80 12.23 3.07 -7.93
C LEU A 80 11.22 2.03 -8.40
N SER A 81 11.11 1.77 -9.71
CA SER A 81 10.24 0.73 -10.27
C SER A 81 10.65 -0.67 -9.80
N ASP A 82 11.95 -0.94 -9.72
CA ASP A 82 12.47 -2.21 -9.20
C ASP A 82 12.15 -2.39 -7.71
N ILE A 83 12.35 -1.34 -6.91
CA ILE A 83 11.97 -1.34 -5.49
C ILE A 83 10.47 -1.57 -5.33
N ARG A 84 9.61 -0.85 -6.06
CA ARG A 84 8.14 -1.06 -6.00
C ARG A 84 7.78 -2.52 -6.27
N ASN A 85 8.34 -3.09 -7.32
CA ASN A 85 8.03 -4.47 -7.70
C ASN A 85 8.50 -5.49 -6.65
N HIS A 86 9.64 -5.27 -5.97
CA HIS A 86 10.23 -6.23 -5.05
C HIS A 86 9.85 -6.04 -3.59
N LYS A 87 9.57 -4.80 -3.17
CA LYS A 87 9.42 -4.46 -1.75
C LYS A 87 8.00 -4.07 -1.36
N ILE A 88 7.15 -3.64 -2.30
CA ILE A 88 5.86 -3.02 -1.98
C ILE A 88 4.71 -3.69 -2.73
N GLY A 89 3.71 -4.13 -1.99
CA GLY A 89 2.42 -4.55 -2.52
C GLY A 89 1.38 -3.44 -2.30
N PHE A 90 0.77 -2.96 -3.39
CA PHE A 90 -0.21 -1.88 -3.34
C PHE A 90 -1.65 -2.40 -3.37
N ILE A 91 -2.49 -1.84 -2.50
CA ILE A 91 -3.94 -2.02 -2.48
C ILE A 91 -4.56 -0.61 -2.54
N PHE A 92 -5.42 -0.35 -3.52
CA PHE A 92 -6.05 0.95 -3.75
C PHE A 92 -7.56 0.89 -3.53
N GLN A 93 -8.16 2.00 -3.13
CA GLN A 93 -9.61 2.17 -2.97
C GLN A 93 -10.39 1.84 -4.25
N GLY A 94 -9.86 2.23 -5.41
CA GLY A 94 -10.48 1.99 -6.73
C GLY A 94 -10.16 0.63 -7.34
N PHE A 95 -9.59 -0.33 -6.56
CA PHE A 95 -9.14 -1.66 -6.99
C PHE A 95 -8.02 -1.62 -8.05
N ASN A 96 -8.07 -0.70 -9.00
CA ASN A 96 -7.12 -0.51 -10.11
C ASN A 96 -6.82 -1.82 -10.87
N LEU A 97 -7.88 -2.58 -11.15
CA LEU A 97 -7.81 -3.78 -11.96
C LEU A 97 -7.84 -3.41 -13.46
N ILE A 98 -7.09 -4.15 -14.28
CA ILE A 98 -7.13 -4.01 -15.72
C ILE A 98 -8.40 -4.69 -16.26
N PRO A 99 -9.35 -3.94 -16.86
CA PRO A 99 -10.68 -4.45 -17.18
C PRO A 99 -10.69 -5.60 -18.20
N ASN A 100 -9.68 -5.65 -19.07
CA ASN A 100 -9.57 -6.66 -20.12
C ASN A 100 -8.92 -7.97 -19.66
N LEU A 101 -8.31 -7.99 -18.50
CA LEU A 101 -7.74 -9.18 -17.86
C LEU A 101 -8.76 -9.80 -16.90
N ASP A 102 -8.73 -11.13 -16.79
CA ASP A 102 -9.41 -11.84 -15.71
C ASP A 102 -8.70 -11.66 -14.37
N ALA A 103 -9.23 -12.25 -13.30
CA ALA A 103 -8.65 -12.17 -11.97
C ALA A 103 -7.22 -12.73 -11.96
N LEU A 104 -7.01 -13.88 -12.60
CA LEU A 104 -5.69 -14.52 -12.69
C LEU A 104 -4.69 -13.60 -13.41
N GLY A 105 -5.04 -13.06 -14.57
CA GLY A 105 -4.20 -12.15 -15.35
C GLY A 105 -3.85 -10.86 -14.58
N ASN A 106 -4.79 -10.29 -13.81
CA ASN A 106 -4.52 -9.14 -12.96
C ASN A 106 -3.48 -9.46 -11.86
N VAL A 107 -3.55 -10.65 -11.27
CA VAL A 107 -2.61 -11.08 -10.21
C VAL A 107 -1.25 -11.48 -10.79
N GLU A 108 -1.19 -11.94 -12.04
CA GLU A 108 0.08 -12.24 -12.72
C GLU A 108 0.94 -10.99 -13.01
N LEU A 109 0.36 -9.78 -13.08
CA LEU A 109 1.05 -8.56 -13.52
C LEU A 109 2.39 -8.30 -12.80
N PRO A 110 2.46 -8.22 -11.45
CA PRO A 110 3.72 -7.98 -10.77
C PRO A 110 4.75 -9.09 -11.01
N LEU A 111 4.30 -10.31 -11.27
CA LEU A 111 5.15 -11.46 -11.53
C LEU A 111 5.74 -11.41 -12.96
N ILE A 112 5.02 -10.79 -13.91
CA ILE A 112 5.54 -10.52 -15.26
C ILE A 112 6.73 -9.57 -15.17
N TYR A 113 6.59 -8.48 -14.41
CA TYR A 113 7.67 -7.50 -14.21
C TYR A 113 8.88 -8.11 -13.49
N ARG A 114 8.69 -9.17 -12.69
CA ARG A 114 9.79 -9.97 -12.11
C ARG A 114 10.45 -10.93 -13.09
N GLY A 115 9.98 -11.02 -14.33
CA GLY A 115 10.55 -11.91 -15.35
C GLY A 115 10.24 -13.39 -15.14
N LEU A 116 9.24 -13.74 -14.30
CA LEU A 116 8.89 -15.15 -14.04
C LEU A 116 8.27 -15.80 -15.28
N GLY A 117 8.55 -17.10 -15.48
CA GLY A 117 7.98 -17.89 -16.57
C GLY A 117 6.47 -18.07 -16.43
N LYS A 118 5.76 -18.26 -17.57
CA LYS A 118 4.29 -18.31 -17.63
C LYS A 118 3.68 -19.33 -16.66
N GLN A 119 4.24 -20.54 -16.59
CA GLN A 119 3.72 -21.59 -15.73
C GLN A 119 3.85 -21.21 -14.25
N GLN A 120 5.02 -20.73 -13.84
CA GLN A 120 5.29 -20.30 -12.47
C GLN A 120 4.39 -19.13 -12.06
N ARG A 121 4.16 -18.14 -12.94
CA ARG A 121 3.24 -17.03 -12.64
C ARG A 121 1.83 -17.51 -12.36
N LYS A 122 1.31 -18.44 -13.19
CA LYS A 122 -0.04 -18.99 -13.00
C LYS A 122 -0.20 -19.72 -11.67
N GLU A 123 0.80 -20.50 -11.30
CA GLU A 123 0.80 -21.21 -10.01
C GLU A 123 0.77 -20.23 -8.83
N ILE A 124 1.69 -19.27 -8.81
CA ILE A 124 1.75 -18.25 -7.74
C ILE A 124 0.49 -17.39 -7.68
N ALA A 125 -0.01 -16.95 -8.85
CA ALA A 125 -1.22 -16.14 -8.92
C ALA A 125 -2.47 -16.93 -8.47
N GLY A 126 -2.56 -18.21 -8.85
CA GLY A 126 -3.62 -19.11 -8.41
C GLY A 126 -3.60 -19.32 -6.89
N GLU A 127 -2.43 -19.55 -6.30
CA GLU A 127 -2.28 -19.65 -4.86
C GLU A 127 -2.67 -18.35 -4.14
N ALA A 128 -2.29 -17.19 -4.69
CA ALA A 128 -2.64 -15.89 -4.12
C ALA A 128 -4.16 -15.66 -4.14
N LEU A 129 -4.84 -16.02 -5.24
CA LEU A 129 -6.30 -15.95 -5.35
C LEU A 129 -7.00 -16.91 -4.38
N SER A 130 -6.46 -18.13 -4.21
CA SER A 130 -7.01 -19.09 -3.24
C SER A 130 -6.90 -18.58 -1.80
N LYS A 131 -5.80 -17.91 -1.44
CA LYS A 131 -5.61 -17.29 -0.10
C LYS A 131 -6.65 -16.23 0.23
N VAL A 132 -7.25 -15.61 -0.77
CA VAL A 132 -8.32 -14.61 -0.59
C VAL A 132 -9.72 -15.15 -0.91
N GLY A 133 -9.88 -16.49 -1.06
CA GLY A 133 -11.15 -17.16 -1.29
C GLY A 133 -11.74 -16.91 -2.67
N LEU A 134 -10.90 -16.85 -3.70
CA LEU A 134 -11.30 -16.61 -5.09
C LEU A 134 -10.86 -17.75 -6.05
N GLU A 135 -10.62 -18.95 -5.54
CA GLU A 135 -10.22 -20.12 -6.33
C GLU A 135 -11.23 -20.47 -7.45
N ASN A 136 -12.52 -20.19 -7.23
CA ASN A 136 -13.58 -20.43 -8.20
C ASN A 136 -13.92 -19.20 -9.06
N ARG A 137 -13.06 -18.16 -9.06
CA ARG A 137 -13.28 -16.89 -9.77
C ARG A 137 -12.08 -16.43 -10.58
N MET A 138 -11.10 -17.30 -10.80
CA MET A 138 -9.82 -16.94 -11.45
C MET A 138 -9.99 -16.45 -12.89
N ASP A 139 -10.99 -16.97 -13.61
CA ASP A 139 -11.31 -16.66 -15.01
C ASP A 139 -12.33 -15.51 -15.17
N HIS A 140 -12.80 -14.92 -14.06
CA HIS A 140 -13.77 -13.83 -14.10
C HIS A 140 -13.09 -12.49 -14.35
N LYS A 141 -13.67 -11.68 -15.23
CA LYS A 141 -13.26 -10.29 -15.45
C LYS A 141 -13.79 -9.37 -14.34
N PRO A 142 -13.19 -8.18 -14.12
CA PRO A 142 -13.62 -7.26 -13.08
C PRO A 142 -15.11 -6.94 -13.08
N ASN A 143 -15.72 -6.75 -14.27
CA ASN A 143 -17.15 -6.48 -14.41
C ASN A 143 -18.07 -7.65 -14.05
N GLN A 144 -17.54 -8.84 -13.82
CA GLN A 144 -18.26 -10.04 -13.39
C GLN A 144 -18.10 -10.30 -11.88
N LEU A 145 -17.37 -9.43 -11.18
CA LEU A 145 -17.06 -9.55 -9.76
C LEU A 145 -17.74 -8.45 -8.95
N SER A 146 -18.18 -8.76 -7.74
CA SER A 146 -18.62 -7.74 -6.78
C SER A 146 -17.46 -6.84 -6.34
N GLY A 147 -17.74 -5.66 -5.75
CA GLY A 147 -16.72 -4.77 -5.23
C GLY A 147 -15.78 -5.45 -4.24
N GLY A 148 -16.31 -6.21 -3.29
CA GLY A 148 -15.49 -6.99 -2.35
C GLY A 148 -14.63 -8.07 -3.02
N GLN A 149 -15.15 -8.72 -4.09
CA GLN A 149 -14.35 -9.66 -4.88
C GLN A 149 -13.26 -8.97 -5.68
N GLN A 150 -13.54 -7.81 -6.29
CA GLN A 150 -12.52 -7.01 -6.98
C GLN A 150 -11.42 -6.57 -6.02
N GLN A 151 -11.76 -6.14 -4.80
CA GLN A 151 -10.77 -5.78 -3.80
C GLN A 151 -9.93 -6.98 -3.36
N ARG A 152 -10.54 -8.17 -3.22
CA ARG A 152 -9.76 -9.38 -2.94
C ARG A 152 -8.82 -9.76 -4.09
N VAL A 153 -9.19 -9.52 -5.36
CA VAL A 153 -8.24 -9.65 -6.49
C VAL A 153 -7.09 -8.64 -6.37
N ALA A 154 -7.37 -7.39 -6.00
CA ALA A 154 -6.33 -6.38 -5.78
C ALA A 154 -5.39 -6.77 -4.62
N VAL A 155 -5.93 -7.33 -3.52
CA VAL A 155 -5.12 -7.88 -2.43
C VAL A 155 -4.28 -9.06 -2.90
N ALA A 156 -4.86 -10.03 -3.65
CA ALA A 156 -4.12 -11.16 -4.20
C ALA A 156 -2.96 -10.70 -5.10
N ARG A 157 -3.19 -9.69 -5.94
CA ARG A 157 -2.16 -9.04 -6.76
C ARG A 157 -1.04 -8.44 -5.90
N ALA A 158 -1.40 -7.74 -4.83
CA ALA A 158 -0.43 -7.12 -3.92
C ALA A 158 0.47 -8.15 -3.23
N ILE A 159 -0.07 -9.33 -2.86
CA ILE A 159 0.66 -10.35 -2.11
C ILE A 159 1.34 -11.41 -2.98
N ALA A 160 1.00 -11.54 -4.26
CA ALA A 160 1.52 -12.58 -5.15
C ALA A 160 3.05 -12.56 -5.24
N ALA A 161 3.63 -11.37 -5.30
CA ALA A 161 5.08 -11.19 -5.31
C ALA A 161 5.75 -11.31 -3.93
N GLN A 162 5.01 -11.63 -2.88
CA GLN A 162 5.48 -11.78 -1.50
C GLN A 162 6.31 -10.58 -0.98
N PRO A 163 5.84 -9.34 -1.16
CA PRO A 163 6.58 -8.18 -0.71
C PRO A 163 6.61 -8.12 0.84
N PRO A 164 7.66 -7.53 1.45
CA PRO A 164 7.72 -7.30 2.89
C PRO A 164 6.76 -6.22 3.38
N ILE A 165 6.34 -5.30 2.51
CA ILE A 165 5.47 -4.16 2.82
C ILE A 165 4.18 -4.26 2.01
N ILE A 166 3.04 -4.09 2.70
CA ILE A 166 1.72 -3.88 2.09
C ILE A 166 1.30 -2.44 2.39
N LEU A 167 1.07 -1.66 1.33
CA LEU A 167 0.63 -0.28 1.41
C LEU A 167 -0.81 -0.19 0.88
N ALA A 168 -1.77 0.10 1.74
CA ALA A 168 -3.19 0.06 1.45
C ALA A 168 -3.81 1.46 1.57
N ASP A 169 -4.27 2.03 0.45
CA ASP A 169 -4.94 3.33 0.38
C ASP A 169 -6.44 3.14 0.40
N GLU A 170 -7.09 3.56 1.50
CA GLU A 170 -8.54 3.44 1.71
C GLU A 170 -9.09 2.06 1.30
N PRO A 171 -8.50 0.94 1.79
CA PRO A 171 -8.74 -0.39 1.23
C PRO A 171 -10.19 -0.86 1.38
N THR A 172 -10.98 -0.19 2.20
CA THR A 172 -12.39 -0.52 2.51
C THR A 172 -13.37 0.56 2.08
N GLY A 173 -12.91 1.70 1.57
CA GLY A 173 -13.72 2.91 1.34
C GLY A 173 -14.86 2.75 0.32
N ASN A 174 -14.80 1.75 -0.56
CA ASN A 174 -15.84 1.47 -1.57
C ASN A 174 -16.57 0.14 -1.31
N LEU A 175 -16.54 -0.38 -0.08
CA LEU A 175 -17.05 -1.71 0.25
C LEU A 175 -18.25 -1.65 1.20
N ASP A 176 -19.11 -2.66 1.12
CA ASP A 176 -20.10 -2.92 2.16
C ASP A 176 -19.45 -3.44 3.46
N SER A 177 -20.20 -3.38 4.57
CA SER A 177 -19.68 -3.75 5.89
C SER A 177 -19.13 -5.18 5.98
N LYS A 178 -19.74 -6.13 5.25
CA LYS A 178 -19.28 -7.53 5.24
C LYS A 178 -17.93 -7.63 4.53
N SER A 179 -17.81 -7.04 3.34
CA SER A 179 -16.58 -7.02 2.56
C SER A 179 -15.47 -6.25 3.31
N THR A 180 -15.81 -5.18 4.02
CA THR A 180 -14.88 -4.45 4.90
C THR A 180 -14.24 -5.38 5.94
N ILE A 181 -15.06 -6.16 6.66
CA ILE A 181 -14.57 -7.12 7.66
C ILE A 181 -13.67 -8.17 7.01
N GLU A 182 -14.06 -8.70 5.84
CA GLU A 182 -13.27 -9.70 5.11
C GLU A 182 -11.88 -9.15 4.73
N ILE A 183 -11.81 -7.93 4.18
CA ILE A 183 -10.53 -7.29 3.80
C ILE A 183 -9.68 -7.01 5.03
N MET A 184 -10.25 -6.46 6.10
CA MET A 184 -9.51 -6.20 7.34
C MET A 184 -8.94 -7.48 7.96
N ASN A 185 -9.69 -8.58 7.92
CA ASN A 185 -9.19 -9.88 8.39
C ASN A 185 -7.99 -10.36 7.54
N ILE A 186 -8.05 -10.22 6.21
CA ILE A 186 -6.91 -10.57 5.35
C ILE A 186 -5.69 -9.72 5.70
N LEU A 187 -5.84 -8.40 5.90
CA LEU A 187 -4.73 -7.51 6.28
C LEU A 187 -4.13 -7.89 7.65
N LYS A 188 -4.97 -8.24 8.63
CA LYS A 188 -4.54 -8.75 9.94
C LYS A 188 -3.76 -10.06 9.81
N ASP A 189 -4.19 -10.98 8.95
CA ASP A 189 -3.50 -12.25 8.73
C ASP A 189 -2.16 -12.04 8.00
N LEU A 190 -2.07 -11.07 7.08
CA LEU A 190 -0.82 -10.67 6.46
C LEU A 190 0.17 -10.10 7.50
N HIS A 191 -0.30 -9.23 8.40
CA HIS A 191 0.50 -8.73 9.52
C HIS A 191 0.99 -9.89 10.42
N LYS A 192 0.09 -10.78 10.86
CA LYS A 192 0.45 -11.95 11.68
C LYS A 192 1.47 -12.86 11.00
N SER A 193 1.53 -12.87 9.67
CA SER A 193 2.54 -13.60 8.90
C SER A 193 3.92 -12.91 8.85
N GLY A 194 4.08 -11.78 9.56
CA GLY A 194 5.33 -11.02 9.67
C GLY A 194 5.51 -9.91 8.62
N ARG A 195 4.49 -9.59 7.83
CA ARG A 195 4.56 -8.46 6.91
C ARG A 195 4.27 -7.14 7.62
N THR A 196 4.94 -6.09 7.17
CA THR A 196 4.60 -4.72 7.55
C THR A 196 3.39 -4.29 6.75
N VAL A 197 2.33 -3.84 7.44
CA VAL A 197 1.09 -3.38 6.80
C VAL A 197 0.85 -1.93 7.18
N ILE A 198 0.70 -1.07 6.18
CA ILE A 198 0.44 0.36 6.35
C ILE A 198 -0.88 0.67 5.67
N ILE A 199 -1.86 1.11 6.44
CA ILE A 199 -3.18 1.53 5.94
C ILE A 199 -3.23 3.06 5.96
N ILE A 200 -3.60 3.66 4.84
CA ILE A 200 -3.96 5.08 4.78
C ILE A 200 -5.48 5.14 4.82
N THR A 201 -6.04 5.87 5.76
CA THR A 201 -7.50 6.00 5.87
C THR A 201 -7.91 7.31 6.55
N HIS A 202 -9.15 7.71 6.36
CA HIS A 202 -9.80 8.75 7.16
C HIS A 202 -10.82 8.16 8.16
N ASP A 203 -10.95 6.83 8.19
CA ASP A 203 -11.88 6.10 9.05
C ASP A 203 -11.20 5.70 10.36
N ASP A 204 -11.66 6.30 11.46
CA ASP A 204 -11.16 5.99 12.80
C ASP A 204 -11.52 4.57 13.25
N GLU A 205 -12.62 3.95 12.74
CA GLU A 205 -12.97 2.56 13.08
C GLU A 205 -11.96 1.58 12.50
N ILE A 206 -11.44 1.86 11.32
CA ILE A 206 -10.35 1.09 10.70
C ILE A 206 -9.04 1.34 11.45
N ALA A 207 -8.74 2.61 11.77
CA ALA A 207 -7.52 2.97 12.49
C ALA A 207 -7.44 2.34 13.90
N ASN A 208 -8.56 2.18 14.57
CA ASN A 208 -8.62 1.53 15.89
C ASN A 208 -8.39 0.00 15.84
N GLN A 209 -8.30 -0.60 14.65
CA GLN A 209 -8.07 -2.04 14.48
C GLN A 209 -6.61 -2.41 14.23
N VAL A 210 -5.70 -1.43 14.20
CA VAL A 210 -4.27 -1.64 13.98
C VAL A 210 -3.47 -1.31 15.26
N ASP A 211 -2.19 -1.68 15.30
CA ASP A 211 -1.40 -1.54 16.52
C ASP A 211 -0.90 -0.11 16.77
N ARG A 212 -0.71 0.69 15.72
CA ARG A 212 -0.15 2.05 15.80
C ARG A 212 -0.87 3.00 14.85
N VAL A 213 -1.16 4.20 15.34
CA VAL A 213 -1.86 5.24 14.59
C VAL A 213 -0.99 6.49 14.50
N VAL A 214 -0.70 6.91 13.28
CA VAL A 214 0.02 8.16 12.94
C VAL A 214 -0.98 9.13 12.35
N ARG A 215 -1.13 10.33 12.94
CA ARG A 215 -2.05 11.35 12.43
C ARG A 215 -1.30 12.42 11.66
N ILE A 216 -1.77 12.68 10.43
CA ILE A 216 -1.26 13.75 9.57
C ILE A 216 -2.32 14.84 9.45
N MET A 217 -1.89 16.09 9.66
CA MET A 217 -2.70 17.29 9.47
C MET A 217 -1.83 18.37 8.82
N ASP A 218 -2.34 18.99 7.74
CA ASP A 218 -1.68 20.08 7.02
C ASP A 218 -0.21 19.76 6.66
N GLY A 219 0.03 18.55 6.17
CA GLY A 219 1.35 18.08 5.76
C GLY A 219 2.30 17.70 6.90
N LYS A 220 1.87 17.71 8.16
CA LYS A 220 2.71 17.40 9.35
C LYS A 220 2.17 16.21 10.13
N ILE A 221 3.07 15.43 10.73
CA ILE A 221 2.68 14.45 11.74
C ILE A 221 2.38 15.20 13.04
N VAL A 222 1.13 15.09 13.52
CA VAL A 222 0.67 15.75 14.75
C VAL A 222 0.55 14.79 15.93
N SER A 223 0.44 13.50 15.69
CA SER A 223 0.53 12.48 16.73
C SER A 223 0.98 11.14 16.15
N ASP A 224 1.60 10.34 17.00
CA ASP A 224 2.05 8.97 16.74
C ASP A 224 1.85 8.19 18.04
N SER A 225 0.96 7.21 18.02
CA SER A 225 0.55 6.49 19.21
C SER A 225 0.30 5.01 18.95
N VAL A 226 0.67 4.18 19.91
CA VAL A 226 0.36 2.74 19.91
C VAL A 226 -1.03 2.55 20.53
N ASN A 227 -1.89 1.80 19.85
CA ASN A 227 -3.19 1.40 20.39
C ASN A 227 -2.99 0.36 21.50
N GLN A 228 -3.74 0.50 22.59
CA GLN A 228 -3.71 -0.44 23.71
C GLN A 228 -4.74 -1.54 23.54
#